data_b26a83625e6dd2f2edd6564796c3e9da
#
_entry.id   b26a83625e6dd2f2edd6564796c3e9da
#
_cell.length_a   1.000
_cell.length_b   1.000
_cell.length_c   1.000
_cell.angle_alpha   90.00
_cell.angle_beta   90.00
_cell.angle_gamma   90.00
#
_symmetry.space_group_name_H-M   'P 1'
#
loop_
_entity.id
_entity.type
_entity.pdbx_description
1 polymer ?
#
loop_
_entity_poly.entity_id
_entity_poly.type
_entity_poly.pdbx_seq_one_letter_code
_entity_poly.pdbx_strand_id
1 'polypeptide(L)'
;MTKKYKILILGASYGSLLATKLALAGHDAKMVCLPAEAELVNREGTRVRMPIKGRDGLTEIDSRKLPGKITAATPADVNPTDFDLAVLAMQEPQYRSAGVRELLDKIAKTKTPAMSIMNMPPLPYLARIPGLNANDYRDCYADATVWDSFDPDFLTLCSPDPQAFRPPQEGTNVLQVRLPTNFKAARFVSDAHTAMLRDLERDIEAVRFDAGSGTVGNTGNGLIELPVKLKVYDSVFVPLAKWSMLLAGNYRCVHKDGMRPIKDAVHSDIKATGETYNWVADLCKSLGAAEQDLVPFEKYAAAANGLGSPSSAARALYGGSLFIERVDRLVQTIAAKKGKQSAVVDEVVALVEAQLKINRAAAPK
;
A
#
# COMPACT_ATOMS: atom_id res chain seq x y z
N MET A 1 -2.85 -30.99 -1.69
CA MET A 1 -1.79 -29.99 -1.46
C MET A 1 -2.24 -28.69 -2.10
N THR A 2 -2.25 -27.59 -1.35
CA THR A 2 -2.50 -26.26 -1.92
C THR A 2 -1.40 -25.92 -2.93
N LYS A 3 -1.76 -25.27 -4.03
CA LYS A 3 -0.80 -24.85 -5.05
C LYS A 3 0.21 -23.87 -4.41
N LYS A 4 1.51 -24.11 -4.59
CA LYS A 4 2.56 -23.19 -4.18
C LYS A 4 2.70 -22.11 -5.26
N TYR A 5 2.48 -20.86 -4.89
CA TYR A 5 2.62 -19.70 -5.78
C TYR A 5 4.01 -19.07 -5.66
N LYS A 6 4.47 -18.47 -6.76
CA LYS A 6 5.67 -17.64 -6.84
C LYS A 6 5.26 -16.19 -7.05
N ILE A 7 5.62 -15.31 -6.15
CA ILE A 7 5.19 -13.92 -6.15
C ILE A 7 6.39 -13.00 -6.34
N LEU A 8 6.33 -12.12 -7.35
CA LEU A 8 7.27 -11.03 -7.56
C LEU A 8 6.78 -9.80 -6.79
N ILE A 9 7.63 -9.14 -5.98
CA ILE A 9 7.25 -7.97 -5.19
C ILE A 9 8.20 -6.81 -5.50
N LEU A 10 7.71 -5.76 -6.13
CA LEU A 10 8.47 -4.54 -6.39
C LEU A 10 8.43 -3.65 -5.14
N GLY A 11 9.58 -3.48 -4.49
CA GLY A 11 9.73 -2.73 -3.25
C GLY A 11 9.87 -3.63 -2.02
N ALA A 12 11.05 -3.59 -1.37
CA ALA A 12 11.38 -4.47 -0.25
C ALA A 12 11.08 -3.85 1.13
N SER A 13 10.69 -2.57 1.21
CA SER A 13 10.29 -2.00 2.50
C SER A 13 8.92 -2.55 2.93
N TYR A 14 7.86 -1.97 2.41
CA TYR A 14 6.50 -2.41 2.73
C TYR A 14 6.19 -3.81 2.19
N GLY A 15 6.79 -4.16 1.04
CA GLY A 15 6.64 -5.47 0.42
C GLY A 15 7.18 -6.62 1.26
N SER A 16 8.17 -6.40 2.15
CA SER A 16 8.69 -7.45 3.04
C SER A 16 7.62 -7.95 4.03
N LEU A 17 6.64 -7.12 4.41
CA LEU A 17 5.53 -7.53 5.25
C LEU A 17 4.66 -8.58 4.54
N LEU A 18 4.23 -8.30 3.30
CA LEU A 18 3.45 -9.27 2.53
C LEU A 18 4.30 -10.50 2.17
N ALA A 19 5.58 -10.32 1.76
CA ALA A 19 6.49 -11.44 1.49
C ALA A 19 6.57 -12.40 2.70
N THR A 20 6.70 -11.84 3.91
CA THR A 20 6.73 -12.64 5.14
C THR A 20 5.42 -13.40 5.36
N LYS A 21 4.25 -12.78 5.12
CA LYS A 21 2.95 -13.45 5.25
C LYS A 21 2.78 -14.58 4.23
N LEU A 22 3.24 -14.36 3.00
CA LEU A 22 3.24 -15.37 1.94
C LEU A 22 4.18 -16.53 2.25
N ALA A 23 5.40 -16.24 2.73
CA ALA A 23 6.37 -17.27 3.09
C ALA A 23 5.94 -18.09 4.32
N LEU A 24 5.27 -17.48 5.31
CA LEU A 24 4.61 -18.18 6.41
C LEU A 24 3.57 -19.20 5.91
N ALA A 25 2.85 -18.86 4.83
CA ALA A 25 1.86 -19.71 4.19
C ALA A 25 2.47 -20.76 3.23
N GLY A 26 3.80 -20.76 3.05
CA GLY A 26 4.51 -21.73 2.20
C GLY A 26 4.75 -21.29 0.77
N HIS A 27 4.34 -20.08 0.37
CA HIS A 27 4.59 -19.52 -0.95
C HIS A 27 5.98 -18.89 -1.06
N ASP A 28 6.50 -18.78 -2.28
CA ASP A 28 7.80 -18.14 -2.52
C ASP A 28 7.61 -16.69 -2.97
N ALA A 29 8.43 -15.77 -2.44
CA ALA A 29 8.46 -14.37 -2.81
C ALA A 29 9.86 -13.95 -3.27
N LYS A 30 9.92 -13.20 -4.38
CA LYS A 30 11.14 -12.51 -4.81
C LYS A 30 10.90 -11.00 -4.76
N MET A 31 11.66 -10.30 -3.94
CA MET A 31 11.57 -8.86 -3.81
C MET A 31 12.52 -8.17 -4.80
N VAL A 32 12.05 -7.09 -5.42
CA VAL A 32 12.88 -6.21 -6.26
C VAL A 32 13.24 -4.98 -5.47
N CYS A 33 14.54 -4.72 -5.34
CA CYS A 33 15.07 -3.60 -4.56
C CYS A 33 16.45 -3.15 -5.10
N LEU A 34 17.09 -2.22 -4.39
CA LEU A 34 18.43 -1.77 -4.72
C LEU A 34 19.46 -2.89 -4.54
N PRO A 35 20.58 -2.88 -5.28
CA PRO A 35 21.59 -3.96 -5.26
C PRO A 35 22.07 -4.30 -3.84
N ALA A 36 22.49 -3.32 -3.07
CA ALA A 36 22.97 -3.53 -1.69
C ALA A 36 21.90 -4.12 -0.77
N GLU A 37 20.64 -3.75 -0.96
CA GLU A 37 19.51 -4.32 -0.21
C GLU A 37 19.23 -5.76 -0.65
N ALA A 38 19.33 -6.06 -1.96
CA ALA A 38 19.16 -7.41 -2.45
C ALA A 38 20.24 -8.35 -1.91
N GLU A 39 21.49 -7.93 -1.88
CA GLU A 39 22.60 -8.68 -1.26
C GLU A 39 22.33 -8.93 0.23
N LEU A 40 21.91 -7.91 0.97
CA LEU A 40 21.61 -8.02 2.39
C LEU A 40 20.49 -9.04 2.65
N VAL A 41 19.38 -8.93 1.90
CA VAL A 41 18.24 -9.85 2.03
C VAL A 41 18.64 -11.29 1.69
N ASN A 42 19.41 -11.50 0.63
CA ASN A 42 19.84 -12.85 0.22
C ASN A 42 20.84 -13.46 1.22
N ARG A 43 21.68 -12.65 1.87
CA ARG A 43 22.64 -13.11 2.88
C ARG A 43 22.00 -13.35 4.25
N GLU A 44 21.17 -12.43 4.72
CA GLU A 44 20.67 -12.40 6.10
C GLU A 44 19.16 -12.67 6.24
N GLY A 45 18.43 -12.74 5.14
CA GLY A 45 16.97 -12.80 5.17
C GLY A 45 16.33 -11.46 5.55
N THR A 46 15.02 -11.48 5.76
CA THR A 46 14.25 -10.34 6.30
C THR A 46 13.74 -10.67 7.69
N ARG A 47 13.60 -9.64 8.53
CA ARG A 47 13.01 -9.72 9.85
C ARG A 47 11.83 -8.77 9.95
N VAL A 48 10.66 -9.31 10.26
CA VAL A 48 9.45 -8.52 10.46
C VAL A 48 9.00 -8.65 11.91
N ARG A 49 8.89 -7.51 12.60
CA ARG A 49 8.44 -7.43 13.99
C ARG A 49 7.02 -6.88 14.03
N MET A 50 6.16 -7.53 14.81
CA MET A 50 4.77 -7.07 14.94
C MET A 50 4.24 -7.28 16.36
N PRO A 51 3.34 -6.38 16.83
CA PRO A 51 2.64 -6.57 18.09
C PRO A 51 1.59 -7.68 17.91
N ILE A 52 1.45 -8.52 18.92
CA ILE A 52 0.43 -9.57 18.96
C ILE A 52 -0.49 -9.31 20.14
N LYS A 53 -1.78 -9.36 19.92
CA LYS A 53 -2.78 -9.15 20.97
C LYS A 53 -2.58 -10.15 22.12
N GLY A 54 -2.50 -9.62 23.34
CA GLY A 54 -2.34 -10.45 24.55
C GLY A 54 -0.90 -10.89 24.83
N ARG A 55 0.08 -10.32 24.11
CA ARG A 55 1.50 -10.53 24.39
C ARG A 55 2.22 -9.19 24.56
N ASP A 56 3.15 -9.14 25.47
CA ASP A 56 4.01 -7.97 25.66
C ASP A 56 5.13 -7.96 24.61
N GLY A 57 5.48 -6.76 24.16
CA GLY A 57 6.54 -6.53 23.19
C GLY A 57 6.18 -6.89 21.74
N LEU A 58 7.20 -7.11 20.94
CA LEU A 58 7.09 -7.42 19.52
C LEU A 58 7.55 -8.86 19.25
N THR A 59 6.76 -9.58 18.46
CA THR A 59 7.19 -10.88 17.94
C THR A 59 7.97 -10.67 16.64
N GLU A 60 9.19 -11.20 16.59
CA GLU A 60 10.04 -11.17 15.40
C GLU A 60 9.85 -12.45 14.58
N ILE A 61 9.72 -12.27 13.29
CA ILE A 61 9.61 -13.35 12.29
C ILE A 61 10.82 -13.25 11.36
N ASP A 62 11.69 -14.26 11.42
CA ASP A 62 12.87 -14.38 10.57
C ASP A 62 12.53 -15.22 9.32
N SER A 63 12.68 -14.63 8.14
CA SER A 63 12.33 -15.28 6.88
C SER A 63 13.11 -16.57 6.59
N ARG A 64 14.30 -16.75 7.18
CA ARG A 64 15.13 -17.96 7.02
C ARG A 64 14.53 -19.19 7.69
N LYS A 65 13.56 -19.01 8.58
CA LYS A 65 12.89 -20.07 9.35
C LYS A 65 11.50 -20.41 8.80
N LEU A 66 11.12 -19.86 7.65
CA LEU A 66 9.79 -20.00 7.10
C LEU A 66 9.72 -21.14 6.06
N PRO A 67 8.54 -21.75 5.87
CA PRO A 67 8.35 -22.82 4.89
C PRO A 67 8.49 -22.34 3.43
N GLY A 68 8.11 -21.10 3.12
CA GLY A 68 8.35 -20.46 1.85
C GLY A 68 9.68 -19.71 1.82
N LYS A 69 10.19 -19.42 0.62
CA LYS A 69 11.47 -18.72 0.43
C LYS A 69 11.22 -17.24 0.13
N ILE A 70 12.03 -16.38 0.77
CA ILE A 70 12.15 -14.96 0.39
C ILE A 70 13.55 -14.76 -0.19
N THR A 71 13.60 -14.25 -1.42
CA THR A 71 14.83 -13.83 -2.10
C THR A 71 14.68 -12.40 -2.61
N ALA A 72 15.78 -11.79 -3.05
CA ALA A 72 15.76 -10.46 -3.62
C ALA A 72 16.63 -10.38 -4.87
N ALA A 73 16.31 -9.44 -5.75
CA ALA A 73 17.02 -9.20 -7.00
C ALA A 73 16.94 -7.72 -7.39
N THR A 74 17.75 -7.30 -8.34
CA THR A 74 17.57 -6.01 -9.01
C THR A 74 16.50 -6.11 -10.11
N PRO A 75 15.94 -4.99 -10.59
CA PRO A 75 14.95 -5.02 -11.67
C PRO A 75 15.43 -5.73 -12.94
N ALA A 76 16.74 -5.65 -13.23
CA ALA A 76 17.34 -6.24 -14.43
C ALA A 76 17.39 -7.77 -14.39
N ASP A 77 17.46 -8.36 -13.19
CA ASP A 77 17.68 -9.79 -12.97
C ASP A 77 16.37 -10.58 -12.83
N VAL A 78 15.25 -10.00 -13.25
CA VAL A 78 13.93 -10.61 -13.07
C VAL A 78 13.21 -10.79 -14.39
N ASN A 79 12.66 -12.00 -14.59
CA ASN A 79 11.72 -12.29 -15.67
C ASN A 79 10.32 -12.46 -15.10
N PRO A 80 9.33 -11.58 -15.43
CA PRO A 80 7.97 -11.65 -14.88
C PRO A 80 7.24 -12.96 -15.16
N THR A 81 7.58 -13.66 -16.26
CA THR A 81 6.93 -14.94 -16.62
C THR A 81 7.24 -16.09 -15.66
N ASP A 82 8.23 -15.92 -14.78
CA ASP A 82 8.58 -16.92 -13.76
C ASP A 82 7.66 -16.87 -12.54
N PHE A 83 6.70 -15.91 -12.51
CA PHE A 83 5.85 -15.62 -11.36
C PHE A 83 4.37 -15.70 -11.71
N ASP A 84 3.58 -16.17 -10.74
CA ASP A 84 2.12 -16.23 -10.85
C ASP A 84 1.45 -14.85 -10.63
N LEU A 85 2.09 -13.97 -9.84
CA LEU A 85 1.58 -12.66 -9.46
C LEU A 85 2.74 -11.67 -9.30
N ALA A 86 2.58 -10.46 -9.83
CA ALA A 86 3.41 -9.31 -9.48
C ALA A 86 2.70 -8.44 -8.42
N VAL A 87 3.42 -8.00 -7.40
CA VAL A 87 2.94 -7.08 -6.38
C VAL A 87 3.71 -5.78 -6.47
N LEU A 88 3.00 -4.67 -6.69
CA LEU A 88 3.56 -3.34 -6.83
C LEU A 88 3.49 -2.64 -5.46
N ALA A 89 4.54 -2.80 -4.63
CA ALA A 89 4.58 -2.36 -3.23
C ALA A 89 5.46 -1.12 -3.00
N MET A 90 5.49 -0.21 -3.96
CA MET A 90 6.16 1.09 -3.88
C MET A 90 5.14 2.23 -4.01
N GLN A 91 5.56 3.45 -3.68
CA GLN A 91 4.74 4.64 -3.95
C GLN A 91 4.74 4.95 -5.46
N GLU A 92 3.65 5.51 -5.95
CA GLU A 92 3.43 5.81 -7.37
C GLU A 92 4.63 6.50 -8.05
N PRO A 93 5.24 7.56 -7.48
CA PRO A 93 6.34 8.24 -8.13
C PRO A 93 7.60 7.40 -8.34
N GLN A 94 7.76 6.28 -7.62
CA GLN A 94 8.95 5.44 -7.72
C GLN A 94 8.97 4.57 -8.97
N TYR A 95 7.80 4.31 -9.58
CA TYR A 95 7.70 3.45 -10.77
C TYR A 95 8.31 4.07 -12.04
N ARG A 96 8.57 5.37 -12.05
CA ARG A 96 9.25 6.06 -13.15
C ARG A 96 10.78 5.90 -13.12
N SER A 97 11.35 5.32 -12.04
CA SER A 97 12.78 5.12 -11.92
C SER A 97 13.31 4.14 -12.96
N ALA A 98 14.50 4.43 -13.51
CA ALA A 98 15.16 3.55 -14.46
C ALA A 98 15.30 2.12 -13.89
N GLY A 99 15.18 1.13 -14.75
CA GLY A 99 15.14 -0.29 -14.40
C GLY A 99 13.78 -0.73 -13.86
N VAL A 100 13.16 0.04 -12.96
CA VAL A 100 11.81 -0.26 -12.44
C VAL A 100 10.75 -0.06 -13.53
N ARG A 101 10.85 1.03 -14.29
CA ARG A 101 9.95 1.31 -15.42
C ARG A 101 10.02 0.20 -16.47
N GLU A 102 11.22 -0.23 -16.83
CA GLU A 102 11.42 -1.30 -17.82
C GLU A 102 10.86 -2.64 -17.30
N LEU A 103 11.01 -2.93 -16.01
CA LEU A 103 10.40 -4.11 -15.41
C LEU A 103 8.88 -4.01 -15.39
N LEU A 104 8.33 -2.83 -15.09
CA LEU A 104 6.89 -2.59 -15.12
C LEU A 104 6.30 -2.84 -16.52
N ASP A 105 6.96 -2.32 -17.56
CA ASP A 105 6.61 -2.58 -18.96
C ASP A 105 6.68 -4.08 -19.32
N LYS A 106 7.67 -4.81 -18.81
CA LYS A 106 7.76 -6.27 -19.01
C LYS A 106 6.59 -6.99 -18.34
N ILE A 107 6.24 -6.62 -17.10
CA ILE A 107 5.07 -7.18 -16.38
C ILE A 107 3.80 -6.99 -17.19
N ALA A 108 3.57 -5.77 -17.71
CA ALA A 108 2.41 -5.46 -18.52
C ALA A 108 2.39 -6.27 -19.84
N LYS A 109 3.51 -6.31 -20.57
CA LYS A 109 3.63 -7.04 -21.85
C LYS A 109 3.47 -8.55 -21.72
N THR A 110 3.93 -9.14 -20.62
CA THR A 110 3.77 -10.57 -20.33
C THR A 110 2.38 -10.91 -19.78
N LYS A 111 1.53 -9.90 -19.55
CA LYS A 111 0.21 -10.06 -18.94
C LYS A 111 0.27 -10.80 -17.60
N THR A 112 1.37 -10.65 -16.87
CA THR A 112 1.47 -11.15 -15.50
C THR A 112 0.49 -10.37 -14.63
N PRO A 113 -0.48 -11.03 -13.95
CA PRO A 113 -1.43 -10.31 -13.11
C PRO A 113 -0.69 -9.50 -12.04
N ALA A 114 -1.11 -8.26 -11.81
CA ALA A 114 -0.44 -7.35 -10.91
C ALA A 114 -1.41 -6.80 -9.85
N MET A 115 -1.00 -6.86 -8.58
CA MET A 115 -1.71 -6.26 -7.46
C MET A 115 -0.89 -5.10 -6.91
N SER A 116 -1.38 -3.89 -6.99
CA SER A 116 -0.70 -2.72 -6.42
C SER A 116 -1.06 -2.54 -4.95
N ILE A 117 -0.06 -2.28 -4.10
CA ILE A 117 -0.25 -1.89 -2.70
C ILE A 117 0.14 -0.42 -2.58
N MET A 118 -0.79 0.47 -2.92
CA MET A 118 -0.58 1.92 -2.98
C MET A 118 -1.82 2.67 -2.49
N ASN A 119 -1.63 3.92 -2.05
CA ASN A 119 -2.76 4.82 -1.80
C ASN A 119 -3.28 5.44 -3.10
N MET A 120 -2.36 5.77 -4.02
CA MET A 120 -2.70 6.21 -5.36
C MET A 120 -3.02 5.00 -6.23
N PRO A 121 -4.26 4.80 -6.72
CA PRO A 121 -4.54 3.68 -7.61
C PRO A 121 -3.70 3.81 -8.88
N PRO A 122 -3.18 2.70 -9.45
CA PRO A 122 -2.61 2.74 -10.78
C PRO A 122 -3.59 3.33 -11.78
N LEU A 123 -3.11 4.12 -12.73
CA LEU A 123 -3.97 4.83 -13.67
C LEU A 123 -4.98 3.90 -14.40
N PRO A 124 -4.59 2.70 -14.89
CA PRO A 124 -5.54 1.78 -15.54
C PRO A 124 -6.64 1.26 -14.60
N TYR A 125 -6.37 1.21 -13.28
CA TYR A 125 -7.40 0.79 -12.32
C TYR A 125 -8.61 1.72 -12.30
N LEU A 126 -8.42 3.02 -12.60
CA LEU A 126 -9.52 3.98 -12.68
C LEU A 126 -10.53 3.63 -13.78
N ALA A 127 -10.12 2.95 -14.84
CA ALA A 127 -11.02 2.47 -15.89
C ALA A 127 -12.02 1.38 -15.40
N ARG A 128 -11.73 0.76 -14.25
CA ARG A 128 -12.62 -0.23 -13.62
C ARG A 128 -13.70 0.42 -12.74
N ILE A 129 -13.61 1.74 -12.51
CA ILE A 129 -14.58 2.50 -11.71
C ILE A 129 -15.62 3.08 -12.65
N PRO A 130 -16.93 2.80 -12.45
CA PRO A 130 -17.98 3.28 -13.34
C PRO A 130 -17.94 4.80 -13.53
N GLY A 131 -17.99 5.23 -14.79
CA GLY A 131 -18.07 6.65 -15.15
C GLY A 131 -16.76 7.45 -14.97
N LEU A 132 -15.62 6.77 -14.75
CA LEU A 132 -14.29 7.39 -14.83
C LEU A 132 -13.60 7.02 -16.15
N ASN A 133 -12.98 8.02 -16.78
CA ASN A 133 -12.05 7.82 -17.89
C ASN A 133 -10.63 8.07 -17.38
N ALA A 134 -9.79 7.04 -17.35
CA ALA A 134 -8.43 7.12 -16.82
C ALA A 134 -7.60 8.26 -17.43
N ASN A 135 -7.78 8.55 -18.73
CA ASN A 135 -7.06 9.61 -19.43
C ASN A 135 -7.30 11.01 -18.84
N ASP A 136 -8.44 11.23 -18.21
CA ASP A 136 -8.79 12.50 -17.59
C ASP A 136 -7.96 12.84 -16.34
N TYR A 137 -7.25 11.86 -15.80
CA TYR A 137 -6.54 11.97 -14.52
C TYR A 137 -5.01 11.84 -14.64
N ARG A 138 -4.48 11.80 -15.86
CA ARG A 138 -3.03 11.62 -16.12
C ARG A 138 -2.17 12.67 -15.40
N ASP A 139 -2.62 13.92 -15.34
CA ASP A 139 -1.92 15.01 -14.68
C ASP A 139 -1.83 14.89 -13.14
N CYS A 140 -2.54 13.93 -12.57
CA CYS A 140 -2.44 13.64 -11.13
C CYS A 140 -1.26 12.73 -10.79
N TYR A 141 -0.62 12.10 -11.78
CA TYR A 141 0.49 11.16 -11.64
C TYR A 141 1.83 11.83 -11.87
N ALA A 142 2.88 11.34 -11.19
CA ALA A 142 4.24 11.86 -11.37
C ALA A 142 4.76 11.60 -12.79
N ASP A 143 4.42 10.45 -13.33
CA ASP A 143 4.61 10.08 -14.74
C ASP A 143 3.54 9.07 -15.15
N ALA A 144 2.47 9.54 -15.74
CA ALA A 144 1.35 8.69 -16.16
C ALA A 144 1.73 7.67 -17.24
N THR A 145 2.82 7.92 -17.99
CA THR A 145 3.23 7.05 -19.10
C THR A 145 3.76 5.69 -18.64
N VAL A 146 4.12 5.54 -17.37
CA VAL A 146 4.54 4.24 -16.80
C VAL A 146 3.41 3.21 -16.79
N TRP A 147 2.16 3.67 -16.94
CA TRP A 147 0.96 2.83 -16.90
C TRP A 147 0.40 2.49 -18.29
N ASP A 148 0.94 3.08 -19.37
CA ASP A 148 0.35 3.00 -20.72
C ASP A 148 0.31 1.56 -21.29
N SER A 149 1.24 0.70 -20.86
CA SER A 149 1.31 -0.68 -21.32
C SER A 149 0.36 -1.63 -20.57
N PHE A 150 -0.27 -1.19 -19.47
CA PHE A 150 -1.11 -2.05 -18.64
C PHE A 150 -2.53 -2.18 -19.18
N ASP A 151 -2.96 -3.42 -19.33
CA ASP A 151 -4.35 -3.78 -19.50
C ASP A 151 -5.05 -3.76 -18.11
N PRO A 152 -6.15 -2.98 -17.94
CA PRO A 152 -6.90 -2.92 -16.68
C PRO A 152 -7.34 -4.29 -16.13
N ASP A 153 -7.56 -5.29 -16.99
CA ASP A 153 -8.00 -6.62 -16.59
C ASP A 153 -6.93 -7.41 -15.85
N PHE A 154 -5.66 -7.05 -16.05
CA PHE A 154 -4.52 -7.67 -15.36
C PHE A 154 -4.04 -6.88 -14.15
N LEU A 155 -4.77 -5.86 -13.73
CA LEU A 155 -4.36 -5.00 -12.64
C LEU A 155 -5.44 -4.89 -11.56
N THR A 156 -5.04 -5.02 -10.28
CA THR A 156 -5.92 -4.73 -9.15
C THR A 156 -5.24 -3.87 -8.10
N LEU A 157 -6.04 -3.31 -7.19
CA LEU A 157 -5.61 -2.44 -6.12
C LEU A 157 -5.77 -3.12 -4.75
N CYS A 158 -4.78 -2.93 -3.90
CA CYS A 158 -4.80 -3.30 -2.50
C CYS A 158 -4.48 -2.06 -1.64
N SER A 159 -5.28 -1.81 -0.63
CA SER A 159 -5.05 -0.72 0.32
C SER A 159 -3.86 -1.04 1.25
N PRO A 160 -2.87 -0.14 1.42
CA PRO A 160 -1.76 -0.29 2.36
C PRO A 160 -2.19 0.10 3.79
N ASP A 161 -3.13 -0.64 4.38
CA ASP A 161 -3.68 -0.32 5.70
C ASP A 161 -2.74 -0.63 6.87
N PRO A 162 -1.94 -1.72 6.88
CA PRO A 162 -0.95 -1.92 7.92
C PRO A 162 0.03 -0.74 7.99
N GLN A 163 0.36 -0.29 9.20
CA GLN A 163 1.39 0.73 9.37
C GLN A 163 2.69 0.08 9.83
N ALA A 164 3.73 0.25 9.04
CA ALA A 164 5.05 -0.29 9.27
C ALA A 164 6.14 0.72 8.90
N PHE A 165 7.32 0.57 9.48
CA PHE A 165 8.48 1.39 9.21
C PHE A 165 9.77 0.59 9.41
N ARG A 166 10.85 1.04 8.82
CA ARG A 166 12.20 0.54 9.08
C ARG A 166 12.80 1.32 10.25
N PRO A 167 13.20 0.63 11.34
CA PRO A 167 13.89 1.32 12.45
C PRO A 167 15.22 1.91 11.96
N PRO A 168 15.48 3.22 12.17
CA PRO A 168 16.65 3.89 11.59
C PRO A 168 18.00 3.34 12.02
N GLN A 169 18.05 2.69 13.19
CA GLN A 169 19.26 2.12 13.78
C GLN A 169 19.54 0.68 13.34
N GLU A 170 18.66 0.10 12.50
CA GLU A 170 18.79 -1.29 12.07
C GLU A 170 19.01 -1.41 10.57
N GLY A 171 19.35 -2.62 10.09
CA GLY A 171 19.50 -2.89 8.67
C GLY A 171 18.21 -2.70 7.89
N THR A 172 18.33 -2.38 6.60
CA THR A 172 17.17 -2.16 5.72
C THR A 172 16.31 -3.40 5.52
N ASN A 173 16.78 -4.58 5.93
CA ASN A 173 16.04 -5.84 5.94
C ASN A 173 15.17 -6.06 7.20
N VAL A 174 15.08 -5.06 8.10
CA VAL A 174 14.22 -5.11 9.29
C VAL A 174 13.03 -4.19 9.11
N LEU A 175 11.81 -4.72 9.31
CA LEU A 175 10.57 -3.96 9.30
C LEU A 175 9.83 -4.12 10.63
N GLN A 176 9.32 -3.02 11.17
CA GLN A 176 8.49 -3.03 12.38
C GLN A 176 7.08 -2.54 12.07
N VAL A 177 6.10 -3.38 12.41
CA VAL A 177 4.67 -3.05 12.30
C VAL A 177 4.22 -2.30 13.55
N ARG A 178 3.58 -1.14 13.37
CA ARG A 178 2.95 -0.35 14.45
C ARG A 178 1.46 -0.62 14.58
N LEU A 179 0.76 -0.61 13.43
CA LEU A 179 -0.68 -0.87 13.39
C LEU A 179 -0.92 -2.10 12.51
N PRO A 180 -1.24 -3.26 13.11
CA PRO A 180 -1.33 -4.54 12.40
C PRO A 180 -2.73 -4.74 11.80
N THR A 181 -3.21 -3.80 10.96
CA THR A 181 -4.42 -3.96 10.17
C THR A 181 -4.20 -4.86 8.96
N ASN A 182 -5.27 -5.24 8.27
CA ASN A 182 -5.20 -6.15 7.13
C ASN A 182 -4.95 -5.40 5.80
N PHE A 183 -4.27 -6.06 4.87
CA PHE A 183 -4.29 -5.71 3.46
C PHE A 183 -5.70 -5.95 2.90
N LYS A 184 -6.24 -5.00 2.15
CA LYS A 184 -7.57 -5.10 1.54
C LYS A 184 -7.46 -4.97 0.03
N ALA A 185 -7.51 -6.09 -0.66
CA ALA A 185 -7.41 -6.16 -2.11
C ALA A 185 -8.80 -6.22 -2.75
N ALA A 186 -8.99 -5.51 -3.85
CA ALA A 186 -10.12 -5.75 -4.73
C ALA A 186 -9.86 -6.98 -5.59
N ARG A 187 -10.94 -7.63 -6.05
CA ARG A 187 -10.83 -8.72 -7.03
C ARG A 187 -10.19 -8.23 -8.34
N PHE A 188 -9.64 -9.16 -9.12
CA PHE A 188 -9.37 -8.94 -10.54
C PHE A 188 -10.67 -8.97 -11.36
N VAL A 189 -10.62 -8.54 -12.61
CA VAL A 189 -11.68 -8.76 -13.58
C VAL A 189 -11.81 -10.27 -13.85
N SER A 190 -10.69 -10.95 -14.07
CA SER A 190 -10.62 -12.40 -14.25
C SER A 190 -10.96 -13.16 -12.96
N ASP A 191 -11.89 -14.12 -13.04
CA ASP A 191 -12.21 -15.02 -11.94
C ASP A 191 -11.02 -15.94 -11.59
N ALA A 192 -10.22 -16.35 -12.57
CA ALA A 192 -9.03 -17.17 -12.32
C ALA A 192 -7.97 -16.42 -11.51
N HIS A 193 -7.70 -15.15 -11.83
CA HIS A 193 -6.76 -14.34 -11.06
C HIS A 193 -7.33 -13.99 -9.67
N THR A 194 -8.65 -13.81 -9.57
CA THR A 194 -9.33 -13.61 -8.28
C THR A 194 -9.23 -14.86 -7.41
N ALA A 195 -9.41 -16.05 -7.98
CA ALA A 195 -9.27 -17.33 -7.27
C ALA A 195 -7.85 -17.49 -6.70
N MET A 196 -6.81 -17.10 -7.44
CA MET A 196 -5.45 -17.07 -6.92
C MET A 196 -5.32 -16.15 -5.68
N LEU A 197 -5.88 -14.94 -5.70
CA LEU A 197 -5.86 -14.06 -4.52
C LEU A 197 -6.63 -14.68 -3.34
N ARG A 198 -7.76 -15.34 -3.60
CA ARG A 198 -8.53 -16.05 -2.58
C ARG A 198 -7.78 -17.25 -1.99
N ASP A 199 -6.99 -17.94 -2.81
CA ASP A 199 -6.10 -19.00 -2.32
C ASP A 199 -5.04 -18.42 -1.37
N LEU A 200 -4.38 -17.32 -1.76
CA LEU A 200 -3.40 -16.63 -0.92
C LEU A 200 -4.04 -16.11 0.39
N GLU A 201 -5.25 -15.54 0.33
CA GLU A 201 -6.03 -15.12 1.51
C GLU A 201 -6.25 -16.29 2.45
N ARG A 202 -6.79 -17.40 1.96
CA ARG A 202 -7.09 -18.62 2.75
C ARG A 202 -5.81 -19.18 3.37
N ASP A 203 -4.74 -19.28 2.60
CA ASP A 203 -3.50 -19.90 3.04
C ASP A 203 -2.81 -19.02 4.10
N ILE A 204 -2.82 -17.68 3.97
CA ILE A 204 -2.35 -16.74 5.00
C ILE A 204 -3.23 -16.80 6.26
N GLU A 205 -4.55 -16.95 6.13
CA GLU A 205 -5.47 -17.05 7.26
C GLU A 205 -5.24 -18.34 8.07
N ALA A 206 -4.88 -19.43 7.40
CA ALA A 206 -4.64 -20.73 8.01
C ALA A 206 -3.32 -20.80 8.79
N VAL A 207 -2.41 -19.84 8.61
CA VAL A 207 -1.10 -19.83 9.30
C VAL A 207 -1.28 -19.85 10.81
N ARG A 208 -0.55 -20.77 11.45
CA ARG A 208 -0.35 -20.80 12.91
C ARG A 208 1.14 -20.74 13.20
N PHE A 209 1.52 -19.95 14.16
CA PHE A 209 2.91 -19.60 14.44
C PHE A 209 3.23 -19.83 15.93
N ASP A 210 4.31 -20.55 16.21
CA ASP A 210 4.86 -20.65 17.56
C ASP A 210 5.77 -19.46 17.86
N ALA A 211 5.25 -18.51 18.62
CA ALA A 211 5.99 -17.33 18.96
C ALA A 211 7.13 -17.59 19.99
N GLY A 212 7.17 -18.74 20.62
CA GLY A 212 8.25 -19.17 21.50
C GLY A 212 9.43 -19.77 20.75
N SER A 213 9.15 -20.61 19.74
CA SER A 213 10.20 -21.22 18.90
C SER A 213 10.49 -20.44 17.62
N GLY A 214 9.59 -19.53 17.20
CA GLY A 214 9.69 -18.82 15.93
C GLY A 214 9.44 -19.70 14.71
N THR A 215 8.78 -20.85 14.86
CA THR A 215 8.51 -21.81 13.80
C THR A 215 7.04 -21.82 13.41
N VAL A 216 6.74 -22.28 12.18
CA VAL A 216 5.38 -22.54 11.71
C VAL A 216 5.08 -24.02 11.96
N GLY A 217 3.94 -24.29 12.58
CA GLY A 217 3.54 -25.66 12.87
C GLY A 217 2.04 -25.90 12.71
N ASN A 218 1.67 -27.16 12.52
CA ASN A 218 0.30 -27.60 12.32
C ASN A 218 -0.33 -28.24 13.56
N THR A 219 0.41 -28.38 14.65
CA THR A 219 -0.05 -29.19 15.79
C THR A 219 0.20 -28.48 17.11
N GLY A 220 -0.85 -28.35 17.89
CA GLY A 220 -0.75 -28.31 19.31
C GLY A 220 -0.81 -26.97 20.02
N ASN A 221 -0.84 -27.08 21.31
CA ASN A 221 -0.97 -26.01 22.30
C ASN A 221 0.19 -25.02 22.22
N GLY A 222 -0.11 -23.74 22.07
CA GLY A 222 0.88 -22.65 22.05
C GLY A 222 1.00 -21.92 20.70
N LEU A 223 0.40 -22.42 19.64
CA LEU A 223 0.37 -21.76 18.35
C LEU A 223 -0.62 -20.59 18.36
N ILE A 224 -0.16 -19.47 17.83
CA ILE A 224 -0.94 -18.25 17.77
C ILE A 224 -1.27 -17.87 16.33
N GLU A 225 -2.35 -17.14 16.18
CA GLU A 225 -2.70 -16.46 14.95
C GLU A 225 -1.92 -15.15 14.84
N LEU A 226 -1.26 -14.94 13.71
CA LEU A 226 -0.53 -13.69 13.46
C LEU A 226 -1.47 -12.64 12.87
N PRO A 227 -1.38 -11.39 13.32
CA PRO A 227 -2.12 -10.28 12.70
C PRO A 227 -1.60 -10.01 11.29
N VAL A 228 -2.23 -9.06 10.61
CA VAL A 228 -1.97 -8.68 9.21
C VAL A 228 -2.29 -9.82 8.26
N LYS A 229 -3.52 -9.84 7.80
CA LYS A 229 -4.03 -10.78 6.80
C LYS A 229 -4.13 -10.10 5.44
N LEU A 230 -4.15 -10.88 4.38
CA LEU A 230 -4.71 -10.46 3.10
C LEU A 230 -6.22 -10.71 3.15
N LYS A 231 -7.01 -9.74 2.71
CA LYS A 231 -8.47 -9.85 2.56
C LYS A 231 -8.84 -9.42 1.15
N VAL A 232 -9.59 -10.27 0.46
CA VAL A 232 -9.99 -10.05 -0.93
C VAL A 232 -11.48 -9.74 -0.99
N TYR A 233 -11.83 -8.66 -1.66
CA TYR A 233 -13.20 -8.15 -1.75
C TYR A 233 -13.68 -8.13 -3.19
N ASP A 234 -14.97 -8.34 -3.39
CA ASP A 234 -15.57 -8.29 -4.74
C ASP A 234 -15.76 -6.85 -5.24
N SER A 235 -15.85 -5.89 -4.32
CA SER A 235 -15.97 -4.48 -4.67
C SER A 235 -14.62 -3.84 -4.99
N VAL A 236 -14.57 -3.11 -6.11
CA VAL A 236 -13.42 -2.27 -6.50
C VAL A 236 -13.25 -1.04 -5.60
N PHE A 237 -14.24 -0.72 -4.77
CA PHE A 237 -14.23 0.47 -3.92
C PHE A 237 -13.58 0.24 -2.56
N VAL A 238 -13.48 -1.00 -2.06
CA VAL A 238 -12.92 -1.28 -0.74
C VAL A 238 -11.52 -0.70 -0.54
N PRO A 239 -10.56 -0.82 -1.48
CA PRO A 239 -9.26 -0.16 -1.33
C PRO A 239 -9.35 1.37 -1.36
N LEU A 240 -10.35 1.95 -2.02
CA LEU A 240 -10.55 3.40 -2.14
C LEU A 240 -11.17 4.03 -0.88
N ALA A 241 -11.71 3.21 0.03
CA ALA A 241 -12.19 3.70 1.35
C ALA A 241 -11.11 4.51 2.10
N LYS A 242 -9.83 4.27 1.78
CA LYS A 242 -8.72 5.01 2.35
C LYS A 242 -8.66 6.48 1.91
N TRP A 243 -9.28 6.86 0.81
CA TRP A 243 -9.29 8.24 0.32
C TRP A 243 -9.85 9.21 1.37
N SER A 244 -10.93 8.84 2.04
CA SER A 244 -11.52 9.64 3.13
C SER A 244 -10.50 9.88 4.26
N MET A 245 -9.77 8.84 4.68
CA MET A 245 -8.72 8.94 5.71
C MET A 245 -7.55 9.81 5.25
N LEU A 246 -7.15 9.69 3.98
CA LEU A 246 -6.05 10.46 3.42
C LEU A 246 -6.38 11.95 3.37
N LEU A 247 -7.56 12.32 2.87
CA LEU A 247 -7.98 13.72 2.74
C LEU A 247 -8.31 14.36 4.10
N ALA A 248 -8.98 13.62 4.99
CA ALA A 248 -9.38 14.14 6.30
C ALA A 248 -8.24 14.15 7.34
N GLY A 249 -7.16 13.39 7.12
CA GLY A 249 -6.07 13.27 8.10
C GLY A 249 -4.69 13.36 7.51
N ASN A 250 -4.29 12.41 6.64
CA ASN A 250 -2.89 12.29 6.20
C ASN A 250 -2.37 13.54 5.48
N TYR A 251 -3.11 14.09 4.52
CA TYR A 251 -2.72 15.31 3.82
C TYR A 251 -2.91 16.56 4.69
N ARG A 252 -3.83 16.54 5.65
CA ARG A 252 -3.98 17.63 6.63
C ARG A 252 -2.86 17.67 7.68
N CYS A 253 -1.92 16.73 7.65
CA CYS A 253 -0.65 16.85 8.35
C CYS A 253 0.26 17.95 7.73
N VAL A 254 0.05 18.30 6.46
CA VAL A 254 0.73 19.40 5.78
C VAL A 254 0.09 20.71 6.22
N HIS A 255 0.85 21.58 6.83
CA HIS A 255 0.41 22.88 7.34
C HIS A 255 1.30 23.99 6.77
N LYS A 256 0.84 25.22 6.77
CA LYS A 256 1.58 26.36 6.20
C LYS A 256 2.96 26.55 6.85
N ASP A 257 3.05 26.29 8.16
CA ASP A 257 4.24 26.53 8.96
C ASP A 257 5.01 25.25 9.32
N GLY A 258 4.68 24.11 8.67
CA GLY A 258 5.33 22.85 8.95
C GLY A 258 4.39 21.65 8.87
N MET A 259 4.70 20.59 9.62
CA MET A 259 3.87 19.37 9.67
C MET A 259 3.41 19.08 11.10
N ARG A 260 2.24 18.46 11.23
CA ARG A 260 1.64 18.02 12.50
C ARG A 260 1.34 16.52 12.50
N PRO A 261 1.26 15.86 13.68
CA PRO A 261 0.82 14.49 13.80
C PRO A 261 -0.57 14.23 13.20
N ILE A 262 -0.84 13.00 12.75
CA ILE A 262 -2.17 12.63 12.23
C ILE A 262 -3.23 12.80 13.33
N LYS A 263 -2.91 12.41 14.57
CA LYS A 263 -3.81 12.62 15.72
C LYS A 263 -4.27 14.07 15.79
N ASP A 264 -3.36 15.03 15.72
CA ASP A 264 -3.68 16.45 15.82
C ASP A 264 -4.44 16.95 14.58
N ALA A 265 -4.05 16.45 13.39
CA ALA A 265 -4.76 16.77 12.15
C ALA A 265 -6.23 16.33 12.18
N VAL A 266 -6.53 15.22 12.86
CA VAL A 266 -7.90 14.66 12.97
C VAL A 266 -8.68 15.29 14.13
N HIS A 267 -8.06 15.47 15.30
CA HIS A 267 -8.78 15.81 16.53
C HIS A 267 -8.79 17.29 16.91
N SER A 268 -7.95 18.13 16.29
CA SER A 268 -7.98 19.59 16.55
C SER A 268 -9.31 20.25 16.20
N ASP A 269 -10.01 19.71 15.20
CA ASP A 269 -11.39 20.03 14.85
C ASP A 269 -12.07 18.78 14.29
N ILE A 270 -12.62 17.99 15.20
CA ILE A 270 -13.23 16.69 14.87
C ILE A 270 -14.47 16.84 13.98
N LYS A 271 -15.22 17.95 14.11
CA LYS A 271 -16.40 18.22 13.29
C LYS A 271 -16.01 18.51 11.85
N ALA A 272 -15.11 19.46 11.60
CA ALA A 272 -14.64 19.77 10.26
C ALA A 272 -13.91 18.57 9.61
N THR A 273 -13.21 17.75 10.40
CA THR A 273 -12.60 16.50 9.94
C THR A 273 -13.66 15.51 9.50
N GLY A 274 -14.74 15.33 10.28
CA GLY A 274 -15.86 14.45 9.93
C GLY A 274 -16.58 14.91 8.67
N GLU A 275 -16.81 16.21 8.52
CA GLU A 275 -17.41 16.79 7.32
C GLU A 275 -16.55 16.49 6.07
N THR A 276 -15.24 16.70 6.15
CA THR A 276 -14.32 16.39 5.04
C THR A 276 -14.29 14.89 4.72
N TYR A 277 -14.23 14.05 5.76
CA TYR A 277 -14.24 12.59 5.63
C TYR A 277 -15.50 12.11 4.91
N ASN A 278 -16.67 12.55 5.36
CA ASN A 278 -17.96 12.16 4.80
C ASN A 278 -18.15 12.70 3.38
N TRP A 279 -17.65 13.91 3.09
CA TRP A 279 -17.68 14.46 1.74
C TRP A 279 -16.93 13.56 0.74
N VAL A 280 -15.74 13.04 1.12
CA VAL A 280 -14.98 12.09 0.27
C VAL A 280 -15.68 10.73 0.19
N ALA A 281 -16.26 10.25 1.29
CA ALA A 281 -17.07 9.02 1.30
C ALA A 281 -18.28 9.14 0.36
N ASP A 282 -18.98 10.27 0.37
CA ASP A 282 -20.11 10.54 -0.52
C ASP A 282 -19.68 10.70 -1.99
N LEU A 283 -18.46 11.17 -2.24
CA LEU A 283 -17.88 11.12 -3.59
C LEU A 283 -17.72 9.67 -4.04
N CYS A 284 -17.13 8.79 -3.20
CA CYS A 284 -16.99 7.35 -3.52
C CYS A 284 -18.37 6.70 -3.76
N LYS A 285 -19.37 6.99 -2.94
CA LYS A 285 -20.76 6.50 -3.14
C LYS A 285 -21.33 6.98 -4.48
N SER A 286 -21.08 8.23 -4.86
CA SER A 286 -21.53 8.77 -6.16
C SER A 286 -20.86 8.12 -7.38
N LEU A 287 -19.75 7.40 -7.15
CA LEU A 287 -19.06 6.59 -8.16
C LEU A 287 -19.55 5.12 -8.17
N GLY A 288 -20.35 4.72 -7.17
CA GLY A 288 -20.92 3.37 -7.06
C GLY A 288 -20.48 2.56 -5.84
N ALA A 289 -19.71 3.13 -4.90
CA ALA A 289 -19.37 2.46 -3.66
C ALA A 289 -20.63 2.20 -2.80
N ALA A 290 -20.76 0.99 -2.28
CA ALA A 290 -21.76 0.68 -1.27
C ALA A 290 -21.27 1.16 0.12
N GLU A 291 -22.22 1.37 1.06
CA GLU A 291 -21.88 1.79 2.43
C GLU A 291 -20.88 0.82 3.10
N GLN A 292 -21.05 -0.46 2.89
CA GLN A 292 -20.18 -1.52 3.45
C GLN A 292 -18.77 -1.56 2.87
N ASP A 293 -18.54 -0.91 1.73
CA ASP A 293 -17.21 -0.78 1.12
C ASP A 293 -16.34 0.24 1.85
N LEU A 294 -16.98 1.14 2.59
CA LEU A 294 -16.36 2.29 3.24
C LEU A 294 -16.15 2.03 4.73
N VAL A 295 -15.33 2.87 5.35
CA VAL A 295 -15.07 2.81 6.80
C VAL A 295 -15.82 3.95 7.46
N PRO A 296 -16.62 3.72 8.52
CA PRO A 296 -17.27 4.79 9.27
C PRO A 296 -16.25 5.76 9.87
N PHE A 297 -16.58 7.06 9.88
CA PHE A 297 -15.70 8.12 10.40
C PHE A 297 -15.27 7.87 11.85
N GLU A 298 -16.18 7.44 12.71
CA GLU A 298 -15.93 7.21 14.14
C GLU A 298 -14.84 6.16 14.34
N LYS A 299 -14.82 5.13 13.49
CA LYS A 299 -13.82 4.07 13.51
C LYS A 299 -12.43 4.59 13.13
N TYR A 300 -12.37 5.47 12.13
CA TYR A 300 -11.13 6.13 11.74
C TYR A 300 -10.65 7.11 12.82
N ALA A 301 -11.54 7.97 13.34
CA ALA A 301 -11.21 8.92 14.38
C ALA A 301 -10.67 8.22 15.63
N ALA A 302 -11.30 7.12 16.06
CA ALA A 302 -10.81 6.33 17.19
C ALA A 302 -9.39 5.78 16.94
N ALA A 303 -9.13 5.23 15.73
CA ALA A 303 -7.80 4.73 15.36
C ALA A 303 -6.74 5.84 15.29
N ALA A 304 -7.11 7.04 14.87
CA ALA A 304 -6.22 8.19 14.75
C ALA A 304 -5.61 8.64 16.09
N ASN A 305 -6.26 8.34 17.22
CA ASN A 305 -5.70 8.62 18.57
C ASN A 305 -4.32 7.99 18.79
N GLY A 306 -4.06 6.83 18.18
CA GLY A 306 -2.77 6.15 18.23
C GLY A 306 -1.71 6.68 17.26
N LEU A 307 -2.02 7.67 16.40
CA LEU A 307 -1.17 8.13 15.31
C LEU A 307 -0.43 9.42 15.69
N GLY A 308 0.49 9.35 16.64
CA GLY A 308 1.28 10.48 17.17
C GLY A 308 2.40 10.99 16.25
N SER A 309 2.49 10.52 14.99
CA SER A 309 3.49 10.99 14.02
C SER A 309 2.81 11.64 12.80
N PRO A 310 3.48 12.56 12.10
CA PRO A 310 3.00 13.06 10.81
C PRO A 310 2.88 11.93 9.79
N SER A 311 2.02 12.11 8.79
CA SER A 311 1.84 11.15 7.69
C SER A 311 3.13 10.96 6.88
N SER A 312 3.24 9.83 6.17
CA SER A 312 4.35 9.60 5.24
C SER A 312 4.44 10.67 4.15
N ALA A 313 3.30 11.15 3.65
CA ALA A 313 3.25 12.23 2.67
C ALA A 313 3.83 13.54 3.23
N ALA A 314 3.42 13.94 4.44
CA ALA A 314 3.95 15.15 5.08
C ALA A 314 5.46 15.03 5.35
N ARG A 315 5.92 13.89 5.89
CA ARG A 315 7.34 13.66 6.12
C ARG A 315 8.16 13.69 4.83
N ALA A 316 7.65 13.09 3.75
CA ALA A 316 8.32 13.13 2.45
C ALA A 316 8.42 14.57 1.92
N LEU A 317 7.33 15.33 1.98
CA LEU A 317 7.30 16.74 1.54
C LEU A 317 8.31 17.60 2.31
N TYR A 318 8.28 17.56 3.64
CA TYR A 318 9.20 18.35 4.46
C TYR A 318 10.62 17.77 4.50
N GLY A 319 10.80 16.52 4.06
CA GLY A 319 12.11 15.92 3.77
C GLY A 319 12.67 16.27 2.38
N GLY A 320 12.05 17.18 1.63
CA GLY A 320 12.54 17.65 0.34
C GLY A 320 12.14 16.78 -0.86
N SER A 321 11.20 15.86 -0.73
CA SER A 321 10.75 15.03 -1.87
C SER A 321 10.17 15.90 -2.98
N LEU A 322 10.59 15.64 -4.22
CA LEU A 322 10.12 16.35 -5.42
C LEU A 322 8.76 15.84 -5.91
N PHE A 323 8.38 14.64 -5.51
CA PHE A 323 7.16 13.95 -5.89
C PHE A 323 6.64 13.11 -4.72
N ILE A 324 5.33 13.07 -4.57
CA ILE A 324 4.59 12.18 -3.66
C ILE A 324 3.36 11.63 -4.38
N GLU A 325 2.71 10.62 -3.83
CA GLU A 325 1.37 10.21 -4.29
C GLU A 325 0.39 11.38 -4.12
N ARG A 326 -0.34 11.73 -5.18
CA ARG A 326 -1.26 12.87 -5.22
C ARG A 326 -2.72 12.43 -5.22
N VAL A 327 -3.10 11.61 -4.23
CA VAL A 327 -4.51 11.22 -4.02
C VAL A 327 -5.37 12.44 -3.73
N ASP A 328 -4.83 13.46 -3.07
CA ASP A 328 -5.46 14.75 -2.84
C ASP A 328 -5.92 15.39 -4.16
N ARG A 329 -5.01 15.50 -5.13
CA ARG A 329 -5.28 16.06 -6.45
C ARG A 329 -6.19 15.16 -7.28
N LEU A 330 -6.03 13.84 -7.18
CA LEU A 330 -6.90 12.87 -7.87
C LEU A 330 -8.35 13.02 -7.39
N VAL A 331 -8.58 13.03 -6.08
CA VAL A 331 -9.92 13.18 -5.48
C VAL A 331 -10.53 14.54 -5.87
N GLN A 332 -9.76 15.63 -5.80
CA GLN A 332 -10.19 16.96 -6.24
C GLN A 332 -10.63 16.94 -7.72
N THR A 333 -9.81 16.35 -8.60
CA THR A 333 -10.09 16.32 -10.04
C THR A 333 -11.33 15.48 -10.37
N ILE A 334 -11.48 14.31 -9.71
CA ILE A 334 -12.69 13.47 -9.86
C ILE A 334 -13.93 14.26 -9.40
N ALA A 335 -13.86 14.91 -8.26
CA ALA A 335 -14.96 15.70 -7.73
C ALA A 335 -15.37 16.85 -8.66
N ALA A 336 -14.40 17.61 -9.16
CA ALA A 336 -14.65 18.70 -10.10
C ALA A 336 -15.37 18.23 -11.38
N LYS A 337 -14.96 17.08 -11.94
CA LYS A 337 -15.63 16.48 -13.10
C LYS A 337 -17.06 15.99 -12.79
N LYS A 338 -17.38 15.75 -11.53
CA LYS A 338 -18.73 15.42 -11.06
C LYS A 338 -19.51 16.66 -10.59
N GLY A 339 -19.00 17.86 -10.84
CA GLY A 339 -19.63 19.12 -10.40
C GLY A 339 -19.62 19.32 -8.89
N LYS A 340 -18.73 18.67 -8.16
CA LYS A 340 -18.57 18.77 -6.70
C LYS A 340 -17.31 19.55 -6.34
N GLN A 341 -17.38 20.38 -5.31
CA GLN A 341 -16.24 21.14 -4.78
C GLN A 341 -16.20 21.06 -3.26
N SER A 342 -15.00 21.19 -2.69
CA SER A 342 -14.77 21.29 -1.26
C SER A 342 -13.61 22.24 -1.00
N ALA A 343 -13.90 23.37 -0.33
CA ALA A 343 -12.87 24.35 0.01
C ALA A 343 -11.74 23.76 0.84
N VAL A 344 -12.03 22.78 1.72
CA VAL A 344 -11.00 22.09 2.53
C VAL A 344 -10.12 21.22 1.66
N VAL A 345 -10.66 20.51 0.67
CA VAL A 345 -9.87 19.71 -0.27
C VAL A 345 -9.01 20.62 -1.15
N ASP A 346 -9.56 21.74 -1.62
CA ASP A 346 -8.83 22.72 -2.42
C ASP A 346 -7.66 23.33 -1.63
N GLU A 347 -7.86 23.66 -0.35
CA GLU A 347 -6.80 24.14 0.55
C GLU A 347 -5.70 23.07 0.73
N VAL A 348 -6.07 21.83 0.98
CA VAL A 348 -5.12 20.71 1.12
C VAL A 348 -4.25 20.58 -0.14
N VAL A 349 -4.88 20.55 -1.32
CA VAL A 349 -4.15 20.47 -2.60
C VAL A 349 -3.21 21.66 -2.79
N ALA A 350 -3.67 22.87 -2.45
CA ALA A 350 -2.85 24.09 -2.57
C ALA A 350 -1.62 24.06 -1.65
N LEU A 351 -1.76 23.60 -0.40
CA LEU A 351 -0.65 23.47 0.55
C LEU A 351 0.39 22.44 0.09
N VAL A 352 -0.06 21.28 -0.38
CA VAL A 352 0.81 20.25 -0.93
C VAL A 352 1.56 20.77 -2.17
N GLU A 353 0.89 21.46 -3.08
CA GLU A 353 1.50 22.00 -4.29
C GLU A 353 2.51 23.11 -3.98
N ALA A 354 2.21 23.98 -3.01
CA ALA A 354 3.13 25.03 -2.56
C ALA A 354 4.45 24.43 -2.04
N GLN A 355 4.36 23.40 -1.19
CA GLN A 355 5.56 22.73 -0.66
C GLN A 355 6.34 22.00 -1.76
N LEU A 356 5.66 21.33 -2.71
CA LEU A 356 6.32 20.70 -3.86
C LEU A 356 7.05 21.72 -4.74
N LYS A 357 6.50 22.92 -4.94
CA LYS A 357 7.17 24.02 -5.68
C LYS A 357 8.45 24.46 -4.99
N ILE A 358 8.41 24.60 -3.64
CA ILE A 358 9.61 24.95 -2.85
C ILE A 358 10.67 23.87 -3.03
N ASN A 359 10.31 22.60 -2.88
CA ASN A 359 11.25 21.48 -3.02
C ASN A 359 11.89 21.43 -4.41
N ARG A 360 11.08 21.60 -5.47
CA ARG A 360 11.56 21.58 -6.86
C ARG A 360 12.48 22.76 -7.17
N ALA A 361 12.21 23.93 -6.58
CA ALA A 361 13.07 25.11 -6.73
C ALA A 361 14.41 24.96 -6.01
N ALA A 362 14.44 24.20 -4.92
CA ALA A 362 15.64 23.93 -4.12
C ALA A 362 16.46 22.73 -4.63
N ALA A 363 15.94 21.95 -5.58
CA ALA A 363 16.64 20.80 -6.13
C ALA A 363 17.88 21.21 -6.90
N PRO A 364 19.01 20.51 -6.76
CA PRO A 364 20.19 20.73 -7.62
C PRO A 364 19.79 20.55 -9.09
N LYS A 365 20.26 21.50 -9.92
CA LYS A 365 20.07 21.43 -11.38
C LYS A 365 20.91 20.33 -12.01
#